data_062eb6b5d3e088a5f214e8dd50e298a1
#
_entry.id   062eb6b5d3e088a5f214e8dd50e298a1
#
_cell.length_a   1.000
_cell.length_b   1.000
_cell.length_c   1.000
_cell.angle_alpha   90.00
_cell.angle_beta   90.00
_cell.angle_gamma   90.00
#
_symmetry.space_group_name_H-M   'P 1'
#
loop_
_entity.id
_entity.type
_entity.pdbx_description
1 polymer ?
#
loop_
_entity_poly.entity_id
_entity_poly.type
_entity_poly.pdbx_seq_one_letter_code
_entity_poly.pdbx_strand_id
1 'polypeptide(L)'
;MSVANAIARGSTHPIVPGGCVLIRDREVIGDGRSVLAQSKVEIDCITYAIATCAKRGTPTTGAVIYSTRYPFSASVFQAYLMGIRRFVVAAHEWEAYYKDEFRRAARLARELSIAIEPLFDDVDQRFTQNPHELDEFDPKNKTDLDND
;
A
#
# COMPACT_ATOMS: atom_id res chain seq x y z
N MET A 1 -3.12 12.33 -5.49
CA MET A 1 -3.88 11.65 -4.42
C MET A 1 -5.40 11.79 -4.57
N SER A 2 -5.96 12.95 -4.99
CA SER A 2 -7.41 13.15 -5.16
C SER A 2 -8.10 12.07 -6.03
N VAL A 3 -7.48 11.64 -7.12
CA VAL A 3 -8.01 10.57 -7.99
C VAL A 3 -8.05 9.24 -7.24
N ALA A 4 -7.01 8.86 -6.52
CA ALA A 4 -6.99 7.64 -5.72
C ALA A 4 -8.09 7.64 -4.64
N ASN A 5 -8.33 8.79 -3.99
CA ASN A 5 -9.42 8.97 -3.03
C ASN A 5 -10.80 8.81 -3.69
N ALA A 6 -10.98 9.35 -4.89
CA ALA A 6 -12.23 9.17 -5.64
C ALA A 6 -12.49 7.69 -5.98
N ILE A 7 -11.44 6.96 -6.36
CA ILE A 7 -11.51 5.52 -6.65
C ILE A 7 -11.82 4.72 -5.39
N ALA A 8 -11.22 5.10 -4.24
CA ALA A 8 -11.48 4.44 -2.96
C ALA A 8 -12.96 4.48 -2.55
N ARG A 9 -13.70 5.54 -2.91
CA ARG A 9 -15.15 5.64 -2.65
C ARG A 9 -15.96 4.56 -3.39
N GLY A 10 -15.43 4.00 -4.46
CA GLY A 10 -16.04 2.87 -5.18
C GLY A 10 -15.65 1.50 -4.61
N SER A 11 -14.86 1.46 -3.53
CA SER A 11 -14.48 0.21 -2.87
C SER A 11 -15.69 -0.49 -2.27
N THR A 12 -15.73 -1.81 -2.40
CA THR A 12 -16.72 -2.67 -1.74
C THR A 12 -16.24 -3.17 -0.38
N HIS A 13 -15.04 -2.78 0.04
CA HIS A 13 -14.50 -3.17 1.34
C HIS A 13 -15.18 -2.33 2.44
N PRO A 14 -15.91 -2.96 3.39
CA PRO A 14 -16.76 -2.24 4.32
C PRO A 14 -16.00 -1.46 5.40
N ILE A 15 -14.78 -1.91 5.74
CA ILE A 15 -14.01 -1.35 6.86
C ILE A 15 -12.86 -0.49 6.34
N VAL A 16 -12.17 -0.93 5.29
CA VAL A 16 -10.95 -0.30 4.81
C VAL A 16 -11.02 -0.05 3.31
N PRO A 17 -11.78 0.96 2.88
CA PRO A 17 -11.84 1.32 1.46
C PRO A 17 -10.45 1.78 1.00
N GLY A 18 -9.98 1.21 -0.09
CA GLY A 18 -8.70 1.56 -0.69
C GLY A 18 -8.86 1.88 -2.16
N GLY A 19 -8.08 2.84 -2.63
CA GLY A 19 -7.99 3.20 -4.02
C GLY A 19 -6.55 3.53 -4.40
N CYS A 20 -6.16 3.20 -5.62
CA CYS A 20 -4.86 3.58 -6.14
C CYS A 20 -4.91 3.89 -7.63
N VAL A 21 -3.89 4.60 -8.09
CA VAL A 21 -3.61 4.84 -9.51
C VAL A 21 -2.16 4.51 -9.81
N LEU A 22 -1.93 3.96 -10.99
CA LEU A 22 -0.60 3.78 -11.56
C LEU A 22 -0.35 4.90 -12.56
N ILE A 23 0.73 5.63 -12.36
CA ILE A 23 1.13 6.75 -13.22
C ILE A 23 2.49 6.45 -13.84
N ARG A 24 2.58 6.60 -15.16
CA ARG A 24 3.82 6.57 -15.92
C ARG A 24 3.79 7.68 -16.95
N ASP A 25 4.91 8.40 -17.10
CA ASP A 25 5.04 9.50 -18.06
C ASP A 25 3.94 10.58 -17.93
N ARG A 26 3.51 10.85 -16.67
CA ARG A 26 2.42 11.76 -16.30
C ARG A 26 1.02 11.31 -16.71
N GLU A 27 0.85 10.11 -17.20
CA GLU A 27 -0.43 9.54 -17.59
C GLU A 27 -0.88 8.45 -16.61
N VAL A 28 -2.16 8.41 -16.32
CA VAL A 28 -2.78 7.32 -15.56
C VAL A 28 -2.89 6.11 -16.50
N ILE A 29 -2.10 5.08 -16.22
CA ILE A 29 -2.08 3.84 -17.01
C ILE A 29 -2.96 2.74 -16.41
N GLY A 30 -3.36 2.88 -15.15
CA GLY A 30 -4.21 1.93 -14.45
C GLY A 30 -4.73 2.49 -13.14
N ASP A 31 -5.78 1.88 -12.66
CA ASP A 31 -6.43 2.21 -11.41
C ASP A 31 -6.96 0.95 -10.72
N GLY A 32 -7.14 1.02 -9.42
CA GLY A 32 -7.65 -0.08 -8.64
C GLY A 32 -8.33 0.35 -7.35
N ARG A 33 -9.25 -0.47 -6.92
CA ARG A 33 -9.96 -0.31 -5.66
C ARG A 33 -9.91 -1.60 -4.85
N SER A 34 -9.97 -1.50 -3.53
CA SER A 34 -10.10 -2.67 -2.68
C SER A 34 -11.48 -3.33 -2.89
N VAL A 35 -11.48 -4.64 -3.00
CA VAL A 35 -12.69 -5.44 -3.20
C VAL A 35 -12.71 -6.54 -2.15
N LEU A 36 -13.84 -6.67 -1.46
CA LEU A 36 -14.11 -7.81 -0.60
C LEU A 36 -15.05 -8.75 -1.34
N ALA A 37 -14.56 -9.94 -1.68
CA ALA A 37 -15.37 -10.98 -2.28
C ALA A 37 -16.35 -11.59 -1.27
N GLN A 38 -17.41 -12.20 -1.74
CA GLN A 38 -18.43 -12.86 -0.89
C GLN A 38 -17.82 -13.95 0.00
N SER A 39 -16.73 -14.60 -0.44
CA SER A 39 -15.94 -15.55 0.34
C SER A 39 -15.07 -14.90 1.44
N LYS A 40 -15.21 -13.58 1.66
CA LYS A 40 -14.38 -12.77 2.56
C LYS A 40 -12.90 -12.71 2.19
N VAL A 41 -12.55 -13.01 0.96
CA VAL A 41 -11.20 -12.77 0.43
C VAL A 41 -11.09 -11.31 0.02
N GLU A 42 -10.11 -10.63 0.59
CA GLU A 42 -9.77 -9.25 0.23
C GLU A 42 -8.81 -9.24 -0.95
N ILE A 43 -9.11 -8.40 -1.93
CA ILE A 43 -8.18 -8.01 -2.98
C ILE A 43 -7.88 -6.53 -2.75
N ASP A 44 -6.64 -6.21 -2.44
CA ASP A 44 -6.25 -4.83 -2.24
C ASP A 44 -6.21 -4.04 -3.55
N CYS A 45 -6.28 -2.71 -3.44
CA CYS A 45 -6.39 -1.83 -4.60
C CYS A 45 -5.16 -1.92 -5.53
N ILE A 46 -3.97 -2.19 -4.99
CA ILE A 46 -2.72 -2.28 -5.75
C ILE A 46 -2.73 -3.54 -6.60
N THR A 47 -3.03 -4.68 -6.00
CA THR A 47 -3.20 -5.96 -6.70
C THR A 47 -4.24 -5.85 -7.81
N TYR A 48 -5.37 -5.20 -7.53
CA TYR A 48 -6.43 -4.98 -8.52
C TYR A 48 -5.94 -4.13 -9.70
N ALA A 49 -5.24 -3.02 -9.43
CA ALA A 49 -4.74 -2.14 -10.48
C ALA A 49 -3.71 -2.83 -11.37
N ILE A 50 -2.76 -3.55 -10.77
CA ILE A 50 -1.74 -4.31 -11.51
C ILE A 50 -2.39 -5.38 -12.39
N ALA A 51 -3.34 -6.15 -11.84
CA ALA A 51 -4.07 -7.17 -12.59
C ALA A 51 -4.86 -6.57 -13.76
N THR A 52 -5.46 -5.39 -13.56
CA THR A 52 -6.17 -4.67 -14.62
C THR A 52 -5.24 -4.22 -15.74
N CYS A 53 -4.06 -3.70 -15.41
CA CYS A 53 -3.03 -3.37 -16.39
C CYS A 53 -2.58 -4.61 -17.16
N ALA A 54 -2.30 -5.70 -16.46
CA ALA A 54 -1.90 -6.97 -17.09
C ALA A 54 -2.96 -7.50 -18.05
N LYS A 55 -4.23 -7.47 -17.65
CA LYS A 55 -5.36 -7.88 -18.50
C LYS A 55 -5.47 -7.05 -19.80
N ARG A 56 -5.13 -5.76 -19.72
CA ARG A 56 -5.15 -4.84 -20.87
C ARG A 56 -3.88 -4.90 -21.71
N GLY A 57 -2.86 -5.67 -21.30
CA GLY A 57 -1.55 -5.66 -21.93
C GLY A 57 -0.78 -4.35 -21.74
N THR A 58 -1.11 -3.57 -20.72
CA THR A 58 -0.46 -2.29 -20.40
C THR A 58 0.79 -2.53 -19.56
N PRO A 59 1.99 -2.21 -20.07
CA PRO A 59 3.22 -2.37 -19.30
C PRO A 59 3.25 -1.46 -18.09
N THR A 60 3.66 -1.99 -16.93
CA THR A 60 3.72 -1.25 -15.67
C THR A 60 5.14 -0.87 -15.23
N THR A 61 6.16 -1.35 -15.96
CA THR A 61 7.57 -1.03 -15.69
C THR A 61 7.78 0.48 -15.64
N GLY A 62 8.41 0.95 -14.56
CA GLY A 62 8.70 2.37 -14.35
C GLY A 62 7.50 3.21 -13.88
N ALA A 63 6.34 2.60 -13.68
CA ALA A 63 5.19 3.30 -13.09
C ALA A 63 5.42 3.62 -11.61
N VAL A 64 4.75 4.66 -11.13
CA VAL A 64 4.61 5.02 -9.72
C VAL A 64 3.20 4.70 -9.28
N ILE A 65 3.06 4.06 -8.14
CA ILE A 65 1.75 3.79 -7.50
C ILE A 65 1.44 4.90 -6.50
N TYR A 66 0.31 5.56 -6.68
CA TYR A 66 -0.29 6.46 -5.69
C TYR A 66 -1.46 5.74 -5.03
N SER A 67 -1.35 5.46 -3.74
CA SER A 67 -2.34 4.67 -3.00
C SER A 67 -2.85 5.39 -1.77
N THR A 68 -4.14 5.26 -1.51
CA THR A 68 -4.76 5.74 -0.26
C THR A 68 -4.41 4.84 0.93
N ARG A 69 -3.80 3.68 0.69
CA ARG A 69 -3.41 2.71 1.72
C ARG A 69 -1.94 2.35 1.60
N TYR A 70 -1.34 2.02 2.74
CA TYR A 70 -0.02 1.40 2.75
C TYR A 70 -0.10 0.00 2.08
N PRO A 71 0.90 -0.39 1.25
CA PRO A 71 0.88 -1.67 0.57
C PRO A 71 1.06 -2.84 1.55
N PHE A 72 0.43 -3.97 1.26
CA PHE A 72 0.76 -5.24 1.89
C PHE A 72 2.06 -5.82 1.30
N SER A 73 2.71 -6.73 2.02
CA SER A 73 3.95 -7.36 1.56
C SER A 73 3.76 -8.09 0.22
N ALA A 74 2.61 -8.75 0.02
CA ALA A 74 2.28 -9.39 -1.25
C ALA A 74 2.20 -8.38 -2.41
N SER A 75 1.62 -7.20 -2.16
CA SER A 75 1.51 -6.13 -3.16
C SER A 75 2.85 -5.51 -3.50
N VAL A 76 3.74 -5.37 -2.51
CA VAL A 76 5.13 -4.92 -2.72
C VAL A 76 5.88 -5.91 -3.62
N PHE A 77 5.77 -7.20 -3.34
CA PHE A 77 6.43 -8.23 -4.14
C PHE A 77 5.87 -8.30 -5.57
N GLN A 78 4.55 -8.20 -5.72
CA GLN A 78 3.91 -8.16 -7.03
C GLN A 78 4.36 -6.94 -7.84
N ALA A 79 4.42 -5.76 -7.21
CA ALA A 79 4.92 -4.54 -7.86
C ALA A 79 6.38 -4.70 -8.31
N TYR A 80 7.21 -5.33 -7.48
CA TYR A 80 8.59 -5.65 -7.84
C TYR A 80 8.66 -6.48 -9.13
N LEU A 81 7.89 -7.56 -9.22
CA LEU A 81 7.86 -8.44 -10.39
C LEU A 81 7.37 -7.71 -11.65
N MET A 82 6.51 -6.71 -11.48
CA MET A 82 5.95 -5.89 -12.55
C MET A 82 6.77 -4.64 -12.91
N GLY A 83 8.00 -4.54 -12.38
CA GLY A 83 8.92 -3.46 -12.70
C GLY A 83 8.60 -2.12 -12.03
N ILE A 84 7.73 -2.09 -11.02
CA ILE A 84 7.39 -0.90 -10.24
C ILE A 84 8.37 -0.80 -9.07
N ARG A 85 8.89 0.40 -8.80
CA ARG A 85 9.91 0.64 -7.76
C ARG A 85 9.57 1.78 -6.82
N ARG A 86 8.38 2.38 -6.97
CA ARG A 86 8.00 3.54 -6.16
C ARG A 86 6.51 3.53 -5.84
N PHE A 87 6.21 3.75 -4.56
CA PHE A 87 4.89 4.00 -4.01
C PHE A 87 4.85 5.37 -3.37
N VAL A 88 3.74 6.08 -3.54
CA VAL A 88 3.39 7.28 -2.79
C VAL A 88 2.09 6.97 -2.07
N VAL A 89 2.11 6.97 -0.74
CA VAL A 89 1.00 6.49 0.07
C VAL A 89 0.43 7.59 0.95
N ALA A 90 -0.88 7.63 1.10
CA ALA A 90 -1.49 8.48 2.10
C ALA A 90 -1.28 7.87 3.50
N ALA A 91 -0.93 8.71 4.49
CA ALA A 91 -0.93 8.30 5.89
C ALA A 91 -2.37 8.20 6.37
N HIS A 92 -2.75 7.05 6.95
CA HIS A 92 -4.09 6.83 7.49
C HIS A 92 -4.05 6.17 8.86
N GLU A 93 -5.07 6.43 9.68
CA GLU A 93 -5.26 5.85 11.03
C GLU A 93 -5.35 4.31 11.05
N TRP A 94 -5.58 3.70 9.89
CA TRP A 94 -5.68 2.24 9.73
C TRP A 94 -4.36 1.48 9.95
N GLU A 95 -3.24 2.19 10.03
CA GLU A 95 -1.92 1.59 10.26
C GLU A 95 -1.86 0.76 11.55
N ALA A 96 -2.61 1.16 12.58
CA ALA A 96 -2.64 0.42 13.84
C ALA A 96 -3.17 -1.01 13.69
N TYR A 97 -4.15 -1.23 12.81
CA TYR A 97 -4.77 -2.55 12.63
C TYR A 97 -3.88 -3.55 11.86
N TYR A 98 -3.08 -3.05 10.92
CA TYR A 98 -2.20 -3.87 10.08
C TYR A 98 -0.72 -3.67 10.38
N LYS A 99 -0.37 -3.22 11.57
CA LYS A 99 0.98 -2.80 11.96
C LYS A 99 2.07 -3.82 11.59
N ASP A 100 1.85 -5.10 11.86
CA ASP A 100 2.84 -6.13 11.58
C ASP A 100 3.00 -6.43 10.09
N GLU A 101 1.90 -6.35 9.36
CA GLU A 101 1.93 -6.53 7.91
C GLU A 101 2.65 -5.36 7.23
N PHE A 102 2.41 -4.13 7.69
CA PHE A 102 3.10 -2.95 7.15
C PHE A 102 4.59 -2.95 7.47
N ARG A 103 5.00 -3.44 8.64
CA ARG A 103 6.41 -3.66 8.97
C ARG A 103 7.06 -4.69 8.04
N ARG A 104 6.37 -5.80 7.74
CA ARG A 104 6.84 -6.79 6.76
C ARG A 104 6.98 -6.17 5.38
N ALA A 105 5.98 -5.43 4.94
CA ALA A 105 5.99 -4.74 3.65
C ALA A 105 7.15 -3.73 3.55
N ALA A 106 7.38 -2.93 4.58
CA ALA A 106 8.47 -1.96 4.64
C ALA A 106 9.86 -2.66 4.58
N ARG A 107 10.03 -3.76 5.31
CA ARG A 107 11.27 -4.57 5.26
C ARG A 107 11.49 -5.12 3.86
N LEU A 108 10.48 -5.75 3.27
CA LEU A 108 10.56 -6.30 1.93
C LEU A 108 10.83 -5.23 0.88
N ALA A 109 10.22 -4.06 1.00
CA ALA A 109 10.48 -2.94 0.09
C ALA A 109 11.95 -2.50 0.12
N ARG A 110 12.55 -2.42 1.32
CA ARG A 110 14.01 -2.13 1.47
C ARG A 110 14.87 -3.21 0.80
N GLU A 111 14.58 -4.49 1.04
CA GLU A 111 15.30 -5.61 0.43
C GLU A 111 15.24 -5.58 -1.10
N LEU A 112 14.10 -5.16 -1.65
CA LEU A 112 13.86 -5.09 -3.10
C LEU A 112 14.19 -3.73 -3.72
N SER A 113 14.74 -2.79 -2.95
CA SER A 113 15.05 -1.40 -3.38
C SER A 113 13.81 -0.68 -3.94
N ILE A 114 12.66 -0.85 -3.27
CA ILE A 114 11.41 -0.14 -3.58
C ILE A 114 11.26 1.02 -2.59
N ALA A 115 11.01 2.22 -3.10
CA ALA A 115 10.68 3.39 -2.29
C ALA A 115 9.19 3.37 -1.92
N ILE A 116 8.88 3.51 -0.62
CA ILE A 116 7.53 3.79 -0.13
C ILE A 116 7.59 5.14 0.57
N GLU A 117 6.96 6.14 -0.02
CA GLU A 117 7.03 7.53 0.41
C GLU A 117 5.65 7.97 0.92
N PRO A 118 5.56 8.52 2.13
CA PRO A 118 4.32 9.11 2.59
C PRO A 118 4.03 10.40 1.82
N LEU A 119 2.79 10.59 1.42
CA LEU A 119 2.30 11.87 0.95
C LEU A 119 1.91 12.70 2.17
N PHE A 120 2.69 13.72 2.49
CA PHE A 120 2.31 14.72 3.47
C PHE A 120 1.45 15.78 2.76
N ASP A 121 0.15 15.80 3.05
CA ASP A 121 -0.63 17.00 2.83
C ASP A 121 -0.25 17.98 3.95
N ASP A 122 0.14 19.19 3.61
CA ASP A 122 0.53 20.26 4.55
C ASP A 122 -0.56 20.62 5.59
N VAL A 123 -1.71 19.97 5.54
CA VAL A 123 -2.90 20.26 6.35
C VAL A 123 -2.97 19.44 7.65
N ASP A 124 -2.23 18.37 7.81
CA ASP A 124 -2.34 17.53 9.01
C ASP A 124 -0.97 17.15 9.61
N GLN A 125 -0.34 18.13 10.27
CA GLN A 125 0.89 17.92 11.07
C GLN A 125 0.68 16.96 12.27
N ARG A 126 -0.51 16.38 12.44
CA ARG A 126 -0.83 15.50 13.58
C ARG A 126 -0.35 14.07 13.40
N PHE A 127 0.17 13.70 12.22
CA PHE A 127 0.60 12.33 11.90
C PHE A 127 2.09 12.20 11.56
N THR A 128 2.93 13.11 12.02
CA THR A 128 4.38 12.90 12.02
C THR A 128 4.78 11.93 13.14
N GLN A 129 4.34 10.70 13.09
CA GLN A 129 5.07 9.63 13.76
C GLN A 129 6.29 9.31 12.91
N ASN A 130 7.41 9.52 13.53
CA ASN A 130 8.76 9.40 13.01
C ASN A 130 8.94 8.05 12.25
N PRO A 131 9.30 8.03 10.96
CA PRO A 131 9.59 6.78 10.25
C PRO A 131 10.68 5.93 10.92
N HIS A 132 11.50 6.54 11.77
CA HIS A 132 12.55 5.87 12.55
C HIS A 132 12.01 5.05 13.74
N GLU A 133 10.80 5.28 14.22
CA GLU A 133 10.20 4.43 15.27
C GLU A 133 9.75 3.05 14.75
N LEU A 134 9.73 2.85 13.43
CA LEU A 134 9.49 1.54 12.84
C LEU A 134 10.74 0.63 12.87
N ASP A 135 11.91 1.17 13.19
CA ASP A 135 13.19 0.45 13.17
C ASP A 135 13.59 -0.18 14.51
N GLU A 136 12.93 0.15 15.63
CA GLU A 136 13.19 -0.49 16.93
C GLU A 136 12.38 -1.78 17.13
N PHE A 137 12.49 -2.71 16.20
CA PHE A 137 12.14 -4.09 16.50
C PHE A 137 13.38 -4.79 17.07
N ASP A 138 13.51 -4.79 18.38
CA ASP A 138 14.44 -5.67 19.10
C ASP A 138 13.84 -7.09 19.09
N PRO A 139 14.48 -8.07 18.39
CA PRO A 139 14.02 -9.45 18.38
C PRO A 139 14.17 -10.15 19.75
N LYS A 140 14.70 -9.47 20.76
CA LYS A 140 14.90 -10.01 22.12
C LYS A 140 13.71 -9.73 23.07
N ASN A 141 12.73 -8.93 22.68
CA ASN A 141 11.55 -8.69 23.50
C ASN A 141 10.44 -9.74 23.22
N LYS A 142 10.85 -11.01 23.28
CA LYS A 142 9.96 -12.20 23.26
C LYS A 142 9.56 -12.63 24.67
N THR A 143 9.18 -11.70 25.51
CA THR A 143 8.57 -12.05 26.80
C THR A 143 7.32 -11.22 26.92
N ASP A 144 6.16 -11.81 26.66
CA ASP A 144 4.87 -11.56 27.30
C ASP A 144 3.67 -12.02 26.45
N LEU A 145 3.76 -13.19 25.80
CA LEU A 145 2.58 -13.84 25.18
C LEU A 145 2.38 -15.29 25.58
N ASP A 146 3.00 -15.73 26.70
CA ASP A 146 2.69 -17.03 27.29
C ASP A 146 2.27 -16.81 28.74
N ASN A 147 1.05 -16.34 28.97
CA ASN A 147 0.25 -16.54 30.20
C ASN A 147 -1.16 -15.95 29.97
N ASP A 148 -2.06 -16.78 29.50
CA ASP A 148 -3.42 -17.06 29.99
C ASP A 148 -4.17 -17.91 28.96
#